data_106a19e3208fb79ebdbdc6dc2b58c45b
#
_entry.id   106a19e3208fb79ebdbdc6dc2b58c45b
#
_cell.length_a   1.000
_cell.length_b   1.000
_cell.length_c   1.000
_cell.angle_alpha   90.00
_cell.angle_beta   90.00
_cell.angle_gamma   90.00
#
_symmetry.space_group_name_H-M   'P 1'
#
loop_
_entity.id
_entity.type
_entity.pdbx_description
1 polymer ?
#
loop_
_entity_poly.entity_id
_entity_poly.type
_entity_poly.pdbx_seq_one_letter_code
_entity_poly.pdbx_strand_id
1 'polypeptide(L)'
;MSAITSSLDLIATTLDAWLPEAPNAIIANNGALYYFKTFGKMGLKGKNDEPMGSIETLDGGRRISVDVKIVANPNVGFVAYDETVPIVEQDAMATAYYDWKFCYGNAPVAKAKLDLNSGSKFQKRKLVTEVKEVAEASMINAIGTALWNTSDSDSLVGFPALITDDGETTTVGGLSTATYANWKNQYETLAEVHTSAELLAAMGSLYRKCKVGADAPDLILVDDKLYGEIEASMIINQRYVRSEKAQKMADTGFECLSYKGAVVIYDENCPANHAYFINTRAIGFYFHPSDMFTIGAVEKKYGGMQYNFPLSSTCALVCKNRKLNGVLVVGEESAS
;
A
#
# COMPACT_ATOMS: atom_id res chain seq x y z
N MET A 1 11.24 39.55 -25.23
CA MET A 1 12.58 39.52 -24.60
C MET A 1 12.66 38.55 -23.39
N SER A 2 11.64 37.78 -23.11
CA SER A 2 11.60 36.87 -21.93
C SER A 2 12.06 35.42 -22.20
N ALA A 3 12.18 35.01 -23.47
CA ALA A 3 12.54 33.63 -23.81
C ALA A 3 14.07 33.39 -23.94
N ILE A 4 14.85 34.47 -23.98
CA ILE A 4 16.33 34.36 -24.11
C ILE A 4 16.98 34.24 -22.74
N THR A 5 16.34 34.76 -21.70
CA THR A 5 16.81 34.68 -20.32
C THR A 5 16.83 33.25 -19.79
N SER A 6 15.90 32.38 -20.18
CA SER A 6 15.84 31.00 -19.67
C SER A 6 16.96 30.08 -20.20
N SER A 7 17.48 30.33 -21.41
CA SER A 7 18.57 29.55 -21.96
C SER A 7 19.93 30.06 -21.46
N LEU A 8 20.06 31.37 -21.23
CA LEU A 8 21.23 31.96 -20.60
C LEU A 8 21.32 31.63 -19.11
N ASP A 9 20.21 31.59 -18.41
CA ASP A 9 20.14 31.11 -17.02
C ASP A 9 20.56 29.64 -16.91
N LEU A 10 20.22 28.79 -17.87
CA LEU A 10 20.67 27.40 -17.89
C LEU A 10 22.18 27.27 -18.15
N ILE A 11 22.76 28.18 -18.89
CA ILE A 11 24.23 28.28 -19.13
C ILE A 11 24.91 28.90 -17.92
N ALA A 12 24.34 29.94 -17.31
CA ALA A 12 24.85 30.57 -16.10
C ALA A 12 24.82 29.60 -14.91
N THR A 13 23.80 28.78 -14.77
CA THR A 13 23.74 27.79 -13.70
C THR A 13 24.76 26.67 -13.81
N THR A 14 25.43 26.50 -14.96
CA THR A 14 26.58 25.59 -15.09
C THR A 14 27.88 26.17 -14.60
N LEU A 15 27.94 27.48 -14.38
CA LEU A 15 29.14 28.20 -13.91
C LEU A 15 29.11 28.48 -12.42
N ASP A 16 27.97 28.41 -11.78
CA ASP A 16 27.85 28.59 -10.34
C ASP A 16 28.35 27.35 -9.55
N ALA A 17 28.87 27.60 -8.36
CA ALA A 17 29.29 26.51 -7.46
C ALA A 17 28.06 25.76 -6.93
N TRP A 18 27.69 24.68 -7.58
CA TRP A 18 26.57 23.84 -7.24
C TRP A 18 26.93 22.83 -6.15
N LEU A 19 25.97 22.55 -5.30
CA LEU A 19 26.01 21.34 -4.49
C LEU A 19 26.06 20.12 -5.42
N PRO A 20 26.89 19.12 -5.12
CA PRO A 20 27.13 17.98 -6.02
C PRO A 20 25.86 17.14 -6.28
N GLU A 21 24.85 17.24 -5.41
CA GLU A 21 23.56 16.57 -5.54
C GLU A 21 22.43 17.61 -5.45
N ALA A 22 21.49 17.55 -6.39
CA ALA A 22 20.26 18.33 -6.30
C ALA A 22 19.36 17.67 -5.22
N PRO A 23 18.95 18.42 -4.18
CA PRO A 23 18.01 17.87 -3.22
C PRO A 23 16.71 17.49 -3.95
N ASN A 24 16.27 16.26 -3.79
CA ASN A 24 15.01 15.82 -4.36
C ASN A 24 13.86 16.38 -3.52
N ALA A 25 13.13 17.34 -4.06
CA ALA A 25 11.94 17.90 -3.42
C ALA A 25 10.70 16.99 -3.56
N ILE A 26 10.78 15.99 -4.45
CA ILE A 26 9.74 14.98 -4.63
C ILE A 26 10.13 13.79 -3.76
N ILE A 27 9.65 13.79 -2.54
CA ILE A 27 9.96 12.73 -1.57
C ILE A 27 9.08 11.53 -1.89
N ALA A 28 9.66 10.49 -2.49
CA ALA A 28 9.01 9.19 -2.71
C ALA A 28 9.03 8.33 -1.44
N ASN A 29 8.51 8.84 -0.33
CA ASN A 29 8.57 8.18 0.95
C ASN A 29 7.17 7.83 1.43
N ASN A 30 6.61 6.74 0.86
CA ASN A 30 5.35 6.21 1.34
C ASN A 30 5.61 5.15 2.43
N GLY A 31 5.16 5.45 3.67
CA GLY A 31 5.36 4.59 4.84
C GLY A 31 4.71 3.22 4.68
N ALA A 32 3.54 3.14 4.04
CA ALA A 32 2.86 1.88 3.78
C ALA A 32 3.67 0.99 2.82
N LEU A 33 4.11 1.53 1.68
CA LEU A 33 4.94 0.78 0.73
C LEU A 33 6.27 0.33 1.35
N TYR A 34 6.89 1.20 2.13
CA TYR A 34 8.13 0.85 2.84
C TYR A 34 7.90 -0.29 3.84
N TYR A 35 6.79 -0.26 4.59
CA TYR A 35 6.44 -1.32 5.53
C TYR A 35 6.21 -2.64 4.80
N PHE A 36 5.45 -2.65 3.72
CA PHE A 36 5.22 -3.84 2.90
C PHE A 36 6.54 -4.42 2.36
N LYS A 37 7.44 -3.57 1.89
CA LYS A 37 8.76 -3.98 1.39
C LYS A 37 9.64 -4.62 2.48
N THR A 38 9.61 -4.08 3.70
CA THR A 38 10.59 -4.44 4.74
C THR A 38 10.06 -5.49 5.71
N PHE A 39 8.79 -5.42 6.08
CA PHE A 39 8.22 -6.22 7.17
C PHE A 39 7.03 -7.09 6.77
N GLY A 40 6.54 -6.93 5.56
CA GLY A 40 5.38 -7.69 5.13
C GLY A 40 5.61 -9.20 5.27
N LYS A 41 4.56 -9.90 5.71
CA LYS A 41 4.63 -11.33 6.04
C LYS A 41 4.16 -12.24 4.91
N MET A 42 3.67 -11.66 3.84
CA MET A 42 3.25 -12.37 2.66
C MET A 42 4.47 -12.56 1.78
N GLY A 43 5.29 -13.53 2.06
CA GLY A 43 6.48 -13.82 1.29
C GLY A 43 6.46 -15.25 0.80
N LEU A 44 6.77 -15.45 -0.47
CA LEU A 44 7.37 -16.68 -0.92
C LEU A 44 8.70 -16.83 -0.19
N LYS A 45 8.98 -18.02 0.30
CA LYS A 45 10.30 -18.34 0.78
C LYS A 45 11.28 -18.14 -0.37
N GLY A 46 12.18 -17.18 -0.22
CA GLY A 46 13.33 -17.05 -1.11
C GLY A 46 14.15 -18.34 -1.09
N LYS A 47 15.00 -18.54 -2.08
CA LYS A 47 15.81 -19.74 -2.27
C LYS A 47 16.66 -20.14 -1.04
N ASN A 48 16.77 -19.27 -0.03
CA ASN A 48 17.55 -19.42 1.20
C ASN A 48 16.75 -19.28 2.49
N ASP A 49 15.42 -19.50 2.46
CA ASP A 49 14.53 -19.42 3.64
C ASP A 49 14.49 -18.02 4.33
N GLU A 50 15.08 -16.99 3.74
CA GLU A 50 15.00 -15.63 4.25
C GLU A 50 13.66 -15.01 3.90
N PRO A 51 12.96 -14.36 4.86
CA PRO A 51 11.73 -13.65 4.58
C PRO A 51 12.04 -12.42 3.73
N MET A 52 11.90 -12.55 2.42
CA MET A 52 11.72 -11.38 1.56
C MET A 52 10.38 -10.75 1.91
N GLY A 53 10.36 -9.43 2.13
CA GLY A 53 9.16 -8.70 2.50
C GLY A 53 7.95 -9.01 1.61
N SER A 54 6.76 -8.58 1.99
CA SER A 54 5.48 -8.93 1.36
C SER A 54 5.25 -8.40 -0.06
N ILE A 55 6.27 -7.89 -0.70
CA ILE A 55 6.26 -7.66 -2.13
C ILE A 55 6.58 -9.01 -2.79
N GLU A 56 5.55 -9.64 -3.32
CA GLU A 56 5.68 -10.89 -4.06
C GLU A 56 5.81 -10.60 -5.55
N THR A 57 6.64 -11.37 -6.23
CA THR A 57 6.68 -11.42 -7.69
C THR A 57 5.93 -12.66 -8.15
N LEU A 58 4.96 -12.47 -9.02
CA LEU A 58 4.19 -13.56 -9.61
C LEU A 58 4.41 -13.59 -11.13
N ASP A 59 4.85 -14.75 -11.64
CA ASP A 59 5.14 -14.95 -13.07
C ASP A 59 3.86 -15.05 -13.90
N GLY A 60 3.31 -13.89 -14.30
CA GLY A 60 2.31 -13.80 -15.33
C GLY A 60 0.91 -14.30 -14.94
N GLY A 61 0.14 -14.66 -15.94
CA GLY A 61 -1.28 -14.97 -15.83
C GLY A 61 -2.17 -13.76 -16.17
N ARG A 62 -3.34 -14.02 -16.73
CA ARG A 62 -4.31 -12.96 -17.07
C ARG A 62 -4.82 -12.26 -15.81
N ARG A 63 -4.99 -13.01 -14.72
CA ARG A 63 -5.49 -12.56 -13.41
C ARG A 63 -4.74 -13.28 -12.31
N ILE A 64 -4.67 -12.68 -11.15
CA ILE A 64 -4.22 -13.33 -9.94
C ILE A 64 -5.41 -14.03 -9.31
N SER A 65 -5.36 -15.35 -9.21
CA SER A 65 -6.39 -16.16 -8.56
C SER A 65 -5.92 -16.58 -7.17
N VAL A 66 -6.81 -16.43 -6.19
CA VAL A 66 -6.55 -16.84 -4.81
C VAL A 66 -7.67 -17.74 -4.34
N ASP A 67 -7.34 -18.98 -4.02
CA ASP A 67 -8.29 -19.93 -3.45
C ASP A 67 -8.46 -19.67 -1.96
N VAL A 68 -9.70 -19.39 -1.56
CA VAL A 68 -10.04 -19.04 -0.20
C VAL A 68 -10.98 -20.10 0.37
N LYS A 69 -10.65 -20.63 1.54
CA LYS A 69 -11.54 -21.52 2.30
C LYS A 69 -12.53 -20.67 3.06
N ILE A 70 -13.74 -20.56 2.55
CA ILE A 70 -14.73 -19.60 3.07
C ILE A 70 -15.82 -20.31 3.89
N VAL A 71 -16.14 -21.54 3.57
CA VAL A 71 -17.28 -22.22 4.17
C VAL A 71 -16.81 -23.25 5.20
N ALA A 72 -17.38 -23.20 6.40
CA ALA A 72 -17.12 -24.19 7.42
C ALA A 72 -17.84 -25.52 7.06
N ASN A 73 -17.25 -26.65 7.40
CA ASN A 73 -17.84 -27.94 7.15
C ASN A 73 -19.04 -28.17 8.11
N PRO A 74 -20.30 -28.31 7.63
CA PRO A 74 -21.47 -28.52 8.46
C PRO A 74 -21.52 -29.94 9.03
N ASN A 75 -20.75 -30.88 8.49
CA ASN A 75 -20.75 -32.29 8.95
C ASN A 75 -19.89 -32.48 10.22
N VAL A 76 -19.43 -31.41 10.87
CA VAL A 76 -18.63 -31.45 12.09
C VAL A 76 -19.50 -31.04 13.28
N GLY A 77 -19.73 -31.96 14.18
CA GLY A 77 -20.53 -31.71 15.39
C GLY A 77 -20.42 -32.88 16.38
N PHE A 78 -21.05 -32.71 17.52
CA PHE A 78 -21.23 -33.75 18.49
C PHE A 78 -22.59 -34.42 18.24
N VAL A 79 -22.66 -35.72 18.18
CA VAL A 79 -23.87 -36.52 17.96
C VAL A 79 -24.11 -37.41 19.15
N ALA A 80 -25.37 -37.74 19.41
CA ALA A 80 -25.73 -38.73 20.41
C ALA A 80 -25.32 -40.15 19.97
N TYR A 81 -25.27 -41.07 20.91
CA TYR A 81 -24.78 -42.45 20.67
C TYR A 81 -25.47 -43.21 19.54
N ASP A 82 -26.75 -42.92 19.33
CA ASP A 82 -27.63 -43.58 18.35
C ASP A 82 -28.06 -42.65 17.18
N GLU A 83 -27.44 -41.47 17.09
CA GLU A 83 -27.77 -40.50 16.06
C GLU A 83 -26.97 -40.72 14.77
N THR A 84 -27.62 -40.54 13.63
CA THR A 84 -26.97 -40.65 12.32
C THR A 84 -26.11 -39.42 12.02
N VAL A 85 -24.84 -39.63 11.74
CA VAL A 85 -23.93 -38.54 11.34
C VAL A 85 -24.33 -38.00 9.98
N PRO A 86 -24.57 -36.70 9.83
CA PRO A 86 -24.88 -36.10 8.54
C PRO A 86 -23.69 -36.19 7.58
N ILE A 87 -23.95 -36.59 6.34
CA ILE A 87 -22.95 -36.65 5.26
C ILE A 87 -23.50 -35.79 4.11
N VAL A 88 -23.10 -34.54 4.06
CA VAL A 88 -23.49 -33.60 3.00
C VAL A 88 -22.22 -33.13 2.27
N GLU A 89 -22.23 -33.31 0.94
CA GLU A 89 -21.16 -32.75 0.10
C GLU A 89 -21.22 -31.23 0.12
N GLN A 90 -20.07 -30.61 0.28
CA GLN A 90 -19.95 -29.15 0.35
C GLN A 90 -18.77 -28.64 -0.42
N ASP A 91 -19.00 -27.58 -1.18
CA ASP A 91 -17.94 -26.81 -1.81
C ASP A 91 -17.36 -25.80 -0.80
N ALA A 92 -16.23 -26.19 -0.20
CA ALA A 92 -15.60 -25.43 0.87
C ALA A 92 -14.67 -24.30 0.35
N MET A 93 -14.37 -24.28 -0.94
CA MET A 93 -13.43 -23.34 -1.56
C MET A 93 -14.16 -22.40 -2.50
N ALA A 94 -13.74 -21.14 -2.48
CA ALA A 94 -14.11 -20.16 -3.51
C ALA A 94 -12.86 -19.43 -3.97
N THR A 95 -12.79 -19.06 -5.25
CA THR A 95 -11.63 -18.40 -5.84
C THR A 95 -11.91 -16.91 -5.99
N ALA A 96 -11.07 -16.10 -5.40
CA ALA A 96 -11.04 -14.64 -5.62
C ALA A 96 -10.12 -14.29 -6.77
N TYR A 97 -10.52 -13.32 -7.59
CA TYR A 97 -9.77 -12.88 -8.77
C TYR A 97 -9.40 -11.41 -8.65
N TYR A 98 -8.14 -11.10 -8.96
CA TYR A 98 -7.60 -9.74 -8.98
C TYR A 98 -6.93 -9.47 -10.31
N ASP A 99 -7.23 -8.31 -10.90
CA ASP A 99 -6.65 -7.91 -12.19
C ASP A 99 -5.33 -7.18 -11.99
N TRP A 100 -4.39 -7.41 -12.91
CA TRP A 100 -3.18 -6.62 -12.99
C TRP A 100 -3.48 -5.19 -13.41
N LYS A 101 -2.79 -4.23 -12.79
CA LYS A 101 -2.87 -2.81 -13.11
C LYS A 101 -1.50 -2.32 -13.58
N PHE A 102 -1.52 -1.46 -14.58
CA PHE A 102 -0.32 -0.97 -15.24
C PHE A 102 -0.09 0.48 -14.85
N CYS A 103 1.01 0.73 -14.17
CA CYS A 103 1.48 2.08 -13.89
C CYS A 103 2.58 2.43 -14.89
N TYR A 104 2.51 3.62 -15.47
CA TYR A 104 3.49 4.09 -16.42
C TYR A 104 3.98 5.49 -16.07
N GLY A 105 5.23 5.77 -16.38
CA GLY A 105 5.84 7.08 -16.26
C GLY A 105 6.67 7.39 -17.51
N ASN A 106 6.71 8.65 -17.89
CA ASN A 106 7.53 9.11 -19.00
C ASN A 106 8.55 10.13 -18.50
N ALA A 107 9.80 9.96 -18.90
CA ALA A 107 10.88 10.89 -18.63
C ALA A 107 11.38 11.56 -19.92
N PRO A 108 10.67 12.59 -20.45
CA PRO A 108 11.03 13.21 -21.71
C PRO A 108 12.21 14.18 -21.53
N VAL A 109 13.21 14.07 -22.43
CA VAL A 109 14.37 14.98 -22.46
C VAL A 109 14.53 15.56 -23.87
N ALA A 110 14.62 16.88 -23.97
CA ALA A 110 14.84 17.54 -25.25
C ALA A 110 16.30 17.29 -25.74
N LYS A 111 16.46 16.95 -27.03
CA LYS A 111 17.77 16.73 -27.65
C LYS A 111 18.71 17.92 -27.46
N ALA A 112 18.22 19.14 -27.63
CA ALA A 112 19.00 20.35 -27.43
C ALA A 112 19.62 20.44 -26.00
N LYS A 113 18.88 20.03 -24.96
CA LYS A 113 19.40 19.98 -23.58
C LYS A 113 20.49 18.93 -23.43
N LEU A 114 20.36 17.77 -24.11
CA LEU A 114 21.40 16.74 -24.12
C LEU A 114 22.65 17.22 -24.82
N ASP A 115 22.51 17.86 -25.99
CA ASP A 115 23.62 18.35 -26.78
C ASP A 115 24.40 19.48 -26.04
N LEU A 116 23.67 20.38 -25.37
CA LEU A 116 24.28 21.44 -24.54
C LEU A 116 24.97 20.89 -23.29
N ASN A 117 24.48 19.79 -22.73
CA ASN A 117 25.04 19.15 -21.53
C ASN A 117 26.10 18.08 -21.86
N SER A 118 26.51 17.95 -23.11
CA SER A 118 27.46 16.90 -23.58
C SER A 118 28.95 17.25 -23.41
N GLY A 119 29.30 18.49 -23.06
CA GLY A 119 30.69 18.93 -22.89
C GLY A 119 31.33 18.45 -21.60
N SER A 120 32.41 17.66 -21.68
CA SER A 120 33.10 17.09 -20.50
C SER A 120 33.60 18.09 -19.46
N LYS A 121 33.88 19.34 -19.88
CA LYS A 121 34.26 20.42 -18.97
C LYS A 121 33.09 21.13 -18.28
N PHE A 122 31.91 21.06 -18.88
CA PHE A 122 30.71 21.80 -18.45
C PHE A 122 29.60 20.87 -17.95
N GLN A 123 29.74 19.56 -18.14
CA GLN A 123 28.79 18.58 -17.64
C GLN A 123 28.89 18.45 -16.11
N LYS A 124 28.14 19.28 -15.39
CA LYS A 124 28.09 19.25 -13.93
C LYS A 124 26.96 18.36 -13.40
N ARG A 125 26.00 18.00 -14.25
CA ARG A 125 24.84 17.17 -13.90
C ARG A 125 24.64 16.04 -14.89
N LYS A 126 24.31 14.88 -14.37
CA LYS A 126 23.83 13.74 -15.16
C LYS A 126 22.33 13.91 -15.44
N LEU A 127 21.98 14.87 -16.31
CA LEU A 127 20.61 15.28 -16.61
C LEU A 127 19.66 14.08 -16.84
N VAL A 128 20.07 13.07 -17.58
CA VAL A 128 19.25 11.88 -17.85
C VAL A 128 18.99 11.08 -16.57
N THR A 129 19.98 10.96 -15.68
CA THR A 129 19.85 10.27 -14.41
C THR A 129 18.89 11.02 -13.50
N GLU A 130 19.05 12.33 -13.36
CA GLU A 130 18.15 13.17 -12.55
C GLU A 130 16.69 13.10 -13.02
N VAL A 131 16.46 13.18 -14.35
CA VAL A 131 15.09 13.09 -14.91
C VAL A 131 14.48 11.71 -14.68
N LYS A 132 15.27 10.64 -14.73
CA LYS A 132 14.81 9.28 -14.41
C LYS A 132 14.49 9.15 -12.93
N GLU A 133 15.34 9.62 -12.04
CA GLU A 133 15.10 9.59 -10.58
C GLU A 133 13.82 10.33 -10.19
N VAL A 134 13.58 11.50 -10.79
CA VAL A 134 12.33 12.24 -10.60
C VAL A 134 11.12 11.45 -11.11
N ALA A 135 11.25 10.80 -12.27
CA ALA A 135 10.15 9.99 -12.82
C ALA A 135 9.86 8.74 -11.97
N GLU A 136 10.90 8.06 -11.46
CA GLU A 136 10.76 6.95 -10.53
C GLU A 136 10.11 7.39 -9.22
N ALA A 137 10.55 8.49 -8.62
CA ALA A 137 9.95 9.05 -7.41
C ALA A 137 8.48 9.40 -7.62
N SER A 138 8.14 10.04 -8.76
CA SER A 138 6.76 10.37 -9.09
C SER A 138 5.88 9.12 -9.28
N MET A 139 6.45 8.06 -9.85
CA MET A 139 5.74 6.79 -10.03
C MET A 139 5.48 6.09 -8.68
N ILE A 140 6.43 6.10 -7.77
CA ILE A 140 6.26 5.58 -6.40
C ILE A 140 5.16 6.36 -5.67
N ASN A 141 5.15 7.70 -5.79
CA ASN A 141 4.09 8.52 -5.20
C ASN A 141 2.73 8.23 -5.82
N ALA A 142 2.65 8.05 -7.15
CA ALA A 142 1.41 7.68 -7.83
C ALA A 142 0.87 6.33 -7.35
N ILE A 143 1.74 5.34 -7.17
CA ILE A 143 1.36 4.03 -6.60
C ILE A 143 0.91 4.22 -5.15
N GLY A 144 1.62 5.02 -4.34
CA GLY A 144 1.26 5.33 -2.96
C GLY A 144 -0.14 5.94 -2.85
N THR A 145 -0.46 6.92 -3.70
CA THR A 145 -1.80 7.51 -3.76
C THR A 145 -2.84 6.49 -4.24
N ALA A 146 -2.50 5.64 -5.22
CA ALA A 146 -3.40 4.63 -5.74
C ALA A 146 -3.75 3.53 -4.72
N LEU A 147 -2.94 3.33 -3.67
CA LEU A 147 -3.28 2.44 -2.54
C LEU A 147 -4.53 2.88 -1.78
N TRP A 148 -4.94 4.15 -1.91
CA TRP A 148 -6.13 4.71 -1.27
C TRP A 148 -7.32 4.88 -2.22
N ASN A 149 -7.25 4.29 -3.42
CA ASN A 149 -8.33 4.35 -4.38
C ASN A 149 -9.49 3.44 -3.98
N THR A 150 -10.71 3.95 -4.14
CA THR A 150 -11.97 3.24 -3.82
C THR A 150 -12.53 2.47 -4.99
N SER A 151 -12.07 2.73 -6.22
CA SER A 151 -12.64 2.12 -7.43
C SER A 151 -11.71 1.08 -8.04
N ASP A 152 -12.30 0.10 -8.74
CA ASP A 152 -11.61 -0.97 -9.46
C ASP A 152 -11.51 -0.70 -10.97
N SER A 153 -11.58 0.56 -11.42
CA SER A 153 -11.53 0.87 -12.85
C SER A 153 -10.12 0.66 -13.43
N ASP A 154 -9.46 1.73 -13.87
CA ASP A 154 -8.14 1.66 -14.53
C ASP A 154 -6.97 1.80 -13.54
N SER A 155 -7.26 2.18 -12.31
CA SER A 155 -6.26 2.37 -11.25
C SER A 155 -6.11 1.11 -10.37
N LEU A 156 -5.09 1.12 -9.52
CA LEU A 156 -4.89 0.08 -8.51
C LEU A 156 -6.09 0.01 -7.56
N VAL A 157 -6.57 -1.20 -7.28
CA VAL A 157 -7.56 -1.43 -6.22
C VAL A 157 -6.90 -1.15 -4.87
N GLY A 158 -7.36 -0.12 -4.17
CA GLY A 158 -6.76 0.32 -2.91
C GLY A 158 -7.30 -0.37 -1.67
N PHE A 159 -6.78 0.02 -0.52
CA PHE A 159 -7.26 -0.49 0.78
C PHE A 159 -8.74 -0.23 1.03
N PRO A 160 -9.30 0.97 0.72
CA PRO A 160 -10.73 1.22 0.93
C PRO A 160 -11.65 0.35 0.08
N ALA A 161 -11.18 -0.08 -1.10
CA ALA A 161 -11.94 -1.01 -1.94
C ALA A 161 -11.89 -2.46 -1.42
N LEU A 162 -10.81 -2.85 -0.75
CA LEU A 162 -10.64 -4.18 -0.16
C LEU A 162 -11.24 -4.29 1.25
N ILE A 163 -11.20 -3.19 2.02
CA ILE A 163 -11.65 -3.09 3.41
C ILE A 163 -12.69 -1.98 3.45
N THR A 164 -13.95 -2.34 3.36
CA THR A 164 -15.07 -1.37 3.31
C THR A 164 -15.51 -0.96 4.69
N ASP A 165 -16.05 0.24 4.83
CA ASP A 165 -16.38 0.86 6.11
C ASP A 165 -17.52 0.14 6.84
N ASP A 166 -18.47 -0.45 6.08
CA ASP A 166 -19.59 -1.22 6.62
C ASP A 166 -19.36 -2.74 6.63
N GLY A 167 -18.43 -3.23 5.82
CA GLY A 167 -18.15 -4.67 5.69
C GLY A 167 -19.30 -5.52 5.16
N GLU A 168 -20.49 -4.96 4.91
CA GLU A 168 -21.72 -5.74 4.80
C GLU A 168 -22.09 -6.21 3.40
N THR A 169 -22.15 -5.33 2.41
CA THR A 169 -22.69 -5.65 1.08
C THR A 169 -21.77 -5.29 -0.05
N THR A 170 -20.63 -5.96 -0.10
CA THR A 170 -19.64 -5.68 -1.14
C THR A 170 -19.21 -6.93 -1.87
N THR A 171 -18.83 -6.76 -3.14
CA THR A 171 -18.20 -7.81 -3.93
C THR A 171 -16.73 -7.45 -4.10
N VAL A 172 -15.84 -8.26 -3.55
CA VAL A 172 -14.39 -8.08 -3.65
C VAL A 172 -13.76 -9.35 -4.20
N GLY A 173 -12.94 -9.20 -5.25
CA GLY A 173 -12.35 -10.34 -5.94
C GLY A 173 -13.39 -11.26 -6.60
N GLY A 174 -14.57 -10.74 -6.95
CA GLY A 174 -15.67 -11.54 -7.51
C GLY A 174 -16.50 -12.32 -6.46
N LEU A 175 -16.13 -12.25 -5.17
CA LEU A 175 -16.84 -12.91 -4.09
C LEU A 175 -17.74 -11.91 -3.36
N SER A 176 -19.05 -12.22 -3.29
CA SER A 176 -20.04 -11.40 -2.60
C SER A 176 -20.09 -11.74 -1.12
N THR A 177 -20.07 -10.72 -0.25
CA THR A 177 -20.24 -10.89 1.20
C THR A 177 -21.65 -11.32 1.59
N ALA A 178 -22.65 -11.09 0.73
CA ALA A 178 -24.01 -11.60 0.94
C ALA A 178 -24.07 -13.12 0.84
N THR A 179 -23.28 -13.71 -0.07
CA THR A 179 -23.21 -15.17 -0.24
C THR A 179 -22.25 -15.80 0.77
N TYR A 180 -21.13 -15.13 1.03
CA TYR A 180 -20.03 -15.63 1.87
C TYR A 180 -19.82 -14.74 3.09
N ALA A 181 -20.55 -15.01 4.17
CA ALA A 181 -20.47 -14.21 5.40
C ALA A 181 -19.06 -14.16 6.01
N ASN A 182 -18.24 -15.19 5.81
CA ASN A 182 -16.85 -15.22 6.28
C ASN A 182 -15.89 -14.37 5.44
N TRP A 183 -16.37 -13.79 4.31
CA TRP A 183 -15.60 -12.87 3.46
C TRP A 183 -15.76 -11.40 3.87
N LYS A 184 -16.48 -11.11 4.94
CA LYS A 184 -16.64 -9.76 5.48
C LYS A 184 -15.35 -9.31 6.15
N ASN A 185 -14.95 -8.03 5.93
CA ASN A 185 -13.95 -7.40 6.76
C ASN A 185 -14.55 -6.98 8.11
N GLN A 186 -13.70 -6.67 9.07
CA GLN A 186 -14.15 -6.15 10.36
C GLN A 186 -14.28 -4.62 10.29
N TYR A 187 -15.20 -4.08 11.04
CA TYR A 187 -15.34 -2.62 11.16
C TYR A 187 -15.78 -2.24 12.57
N GLU A 188 -15.50 -1.02 12.91
CA GLU A 188 -15.92 -0.36 14.14
C GLU A 188 -16.21 1.10 13.82
N THR A 189 -17.28 1.66 14.37
CA THR A 189 -17.62 3.06 14.20
C THR A 189 -17.51 3.76 15.55
N LEU A 190 -17.02 4.98 15.55
CA LEU A 190 -16.91 5.81 16.74
C LEU A 190 -17.51 7.19 16.44
N ALA A 191 -18.25 7.74 17.39
CA ALA A 191 -18.83 9.08 17.24
C ALA A 191 -17.72 10.13 17.03
N GLU A 192 -18.02 11.22 16.34
CA GLU A 192 -17.08 12.32 16.12
C GLU A 192 -16.59 12.91 17.44
N VAL A 193 -17.52 13.09 18.39
CA VAL A 193 -17.20 13.54 19.75
C VAL A 193 -16.97 12.32 20.63
N HIS A 194 -15.72 12.04 20.96
CA HIS A 194 -15.33 10.91 21.77
C HIS A 194 -14.18 11.25 22.72
N THR A 195 -13.99 10.43 23.71
CA THR A 195 -12.87 10.53 24.65
C THR A 195 -11.69 9.68 24.19
N SER A 196 -10.48 10.02 24.62
CA SER A 196 -9.29 9.20 24.39
C SER A 196 -9.44 7.74 24.85
N ALA A 197 -10.21 7.52 25.89
CA ALA A 197 -10.49 6.17 26.41
C ALA A 197 -11.41 5.38 25.47
N GLU A 198 -12.41 6.02 24.90
CA GLU A 198 -13.33 5.43 23.90
C GLU A 198 -12.59 5.10 22.62
N LEU A 199 -11.72 5.98 22.13
CA LEU A 199 -10.87 5.72 20.96
C LEU A 199 -10.01 4.47 21.17
N LEU A 200 -9.28 4.38 22.29
CA LEU A 200 -8.45 3.22 22.59
C LEU A 200 -9.27 1.94 22.81
N ALA A 201 -10.50 2.07 23.35
CA ALA A 201 -11.43 0.94 23.53
C ALA A 201 -11.92 0.43 22.17
N ALA A 202 -12.32 1.33 21.25
CA ALA A 202 -12.72 0.99 19.88
C ALA A 202 -11.58 0.34 19.09
N MET A 203 -10.39 0.92 19.11
CA MET A 203 -9.19 0.31 18.54
C MET A 203 -8.92 -1.09 19.11
N GLY A 204 -9.08 -1.23 20.45
CA GLY A 204 -8.92 -2.51 21.13
C GLY A 204 -9.97 -3.54 20.76
N SER A 205 -11.21 -3.12 20.51
CA SER A 205 -12.31 -3.95 20.03
C SER A 205 -12.01 -4.44 18.62
N LEU A 206 -11.73 -3.53 17.69
CA LEU A 206 -11.42 -3.86 16.30
C LEU A 206 -10.19 -4.77 16.19
N TYR A 207 -9.12 -4.48 16.94
CA TYR A 207 -7.93 -5.35 16.94
C TYR A 207 -8.26 -6.80 17.33
N ARG A 208 -9.15 -6.99 18.32
CA ARG A 208 -9.58 -8.33 18.73
C ARG A 208 -10.47 -8.99 17.69
N LYS A 209 -11.36 -8.24 17.01
CA LYS A 209 -12.19 -8.73 15.92
C LYS A 209 -11.36 -9.23 14.73
N CYS A 210 -10.27 -8.50 14.40
CA CYS A 210 -9.35 -8.87 13.32
C CYS A 210 -8.37 -9.98 13.69
N LYS A 211 -8.25 -10.33 14.98
CA LYS A 211 -7.31 -11.35 15.44
C LYS A 211 -7.95 -12.74 15.38
N VAL A 212 -7.29 -13.67 14.69
CA VAL A 212 -7.68 -15.09 14.66
C VAL A 212 -6.47 -15.94 15.08
N GLY A 213 -6.55 -16.53 16.26
CA GLY A 213 -5.44 -17.31 16.82
C GLY A 213 -4.17 -16.47 17.03
N ALA A 214 -3.10 -16.84 16.36
CA ALA A 214 -1.82 -16.13 16.38
C ALA A 214 -1.75 -15.00 15.35
N ASP A 215 -2.64 -15.03 14.33
CA ASP A 215 -2.66 -14.01 13.29
C ASP A 215 -3.42 -12.77 13.78
N ALA A 216 -2.72 -11.65 13.78
CA ALA A 216 -3.23 -10.36 14.21
C ALA A 216 -2.75 -9.27 13.22
N PRO A 217 -3.47 -8.15 13.14
CA PRO A 217 -2.98 -6.99 12.40
C PRO A 217 -1.59 -6.59 12.86
N ASP A 218 -0.71 -6.31 11.92
CA ASP A 218 0.66 -5.89 12.20
C ASP A 218 0.99 -4.49 11.68
N LEU A 219 0.11 -3.91 10.89
CA LEU A 219 0.17 -2.55 10.39
C LEU A 219 -1.16 -1.84 10.63
N ILE A 220 -1.10 -0.60 11.10
CA ILE A 220 -2.26 0.29 11.24
C ILE A 220 -1.92 1.56 10.49
N LEU A 221 -2.67 1.86 9.43
CA LEU A 221 -2.54 3.09 8.65
C LEU A 221 -3.65 4.04 9.06
N VAL A 222 -3.29 5.28 9.35
CA VAL A 222 -4.17 6.25 9.99
C VAL A 222 -4.08 7.59 9.30
N ASP A 223 -5.18 8.34 9.29
CA ASP A 223 -5.22 9.76 8.94
C ASP A 223 -4.43 10.61 9.95
N ASP A 224 -3.89 11.74 9.52
CA ASP A 224 -3.07 12.66 10.32
C ASP A 224 -3.77 13.12 11.61
N LYS A 225 -5.04 13.54 11.52
CA LYS A 225 -5.83 13.99 12.67
C LYS A 225 -5.97 12.87 13.72
N LEU A 226 -6.36 11.69 13.25
CA LEU A 226 -6.57 10.54 14.14
C LEU A 226 -5.26 10.01 14.71
N TYR A 227 -4.15 10.14 13.96
CA TYR A 227 -2.82 9.82 14.45
C TYR A 227 -2.44 10.68 15.67
N GLY A 228 -2.66 12.00 15.58
CA GLY A 228 -2.42 12.91 16.70
C GLY A 228 -3.28 12.60 17.93
N GLU A 229 -4.54 12.21 17.75
CA GLU A 229 -5.42 11.78 18.84
C GLU A 229 -4.95 10.47 19.50
N ILE A 230 -4.48 9.51 18.70
CA ILE A 230 -3.89 8.25 19.20
C ILE A 230 -2.61 8.55 19.98
N GLU A 231 -1.73 9.40 19.44
CA GLU A 231 -0.49 9.78 20.12
C GLU A 231 -0.77 10.42 21.46
N ALA A 232 -1.65 11.43 21.51
CA ALA A 232 -2.05 12.08 22.75
C ALA A 232 -2.64 11.09 23.77
N SER A 233 -3.46 10.13 23.30
CA SER A 233 -4.06 9.09 24.13
C SER A 233 -3.03 8.12 24.70
N MET A 234 -1.98 7.81 23.95
CA MET A 234 -0.89 6.93 24.39
C MET A 234 0.04 7.61 25.38
N ILE A 235 0.34 8.90 25.21
CA ILE A 235 1.15 9.69 26.15
C ILE A 235 0.52 9.70 27.53
N ILE A 236 -0.78 9.92 27.61
CA ILE A 236 -1.52 9.94 28.89
C ILE A 236 -1.37 8.61 29.64
N ASN A 237 -1.31 7.49 28.93
CA ASN A 237 -1.24 6.15 29.51
C ASN A 237 0.19 5.64 29.75
N GLN A 238 1.24 6.42 29.49
CA GLN A 238 2.67 6.12 29.69
C GLN A 238 3.13 4.74 29.15
N ARG A 239 2.52 4.24 28.08
CA ARG A 239 2.82 2.90 27.54
C ARG A 239 3.54 2.95 26.18
N TYR A 240 4.69 3.61 26.16
CA TYR A 240 5.61 3.50 25.01
C TYR A 240 6.42 2.21 25.09
N VAL A 241 5.83 1.10 24.72
CA VAL A 241 6.61 -0.09 24.37
C VAL A 241 6.79 -0.11 22.86
N ARG A 242 7.93 0.38 22.38
CA ARG A 242 8.27 0.28 20.96
C ARG A 242 8.55 -1.18 20.62
N SER A 243 7.83 -1.71 19.63
CA SER A 243 8.20 -3.00 19.04
C SER A 243 9.49 -2.83 18.22
N GLU A 244 10.25 -3.92 18.03
CA GLU A 244 11.47 -3.89 17.18
C GLU A 244 11.18 -3.36 15.77
N LYS A 245 10.01 -3.66 15.23
CA LYS A 245 9.57 -3.17 13.92
C LYS A 245 9.34 -1.65 13.92
N ALA A 246 8.66 -1.11 14.94
CA ALA A 246 8.45 0.32 15.09
C ALA A 246 9.78 1.05 15.25
N GLN A 247 10.75 0.45 15.97
CA GLN A 247 12.07 1.04 16.11
C GLN A 247 12.82 1.09 14.78
N LYS A 248 12.80 0.00 13.99
CA LYS A 248 13.42 -0.02 12.66
C LYS A 248 12.77 0.95 11.69
N MET A 249 11.46 1.17 11.78
CA MET A 249 10.76 2.20 10.99
C MET A 249 11.19 3.61 11.41
N ALA A 250 11.26 3.89 12.71
CA ALA A 250 11.72 5.18 13.23
C ALA A 250 13.18 5.47 12.84
N ASP A 251 14.05 4.47 12.84
CA ASP A 251 15.45 4.60 12.41
C ASP A 251 15.59 5.02 10.93
N THR A 252 14.56 4.79 10.12
CA THR A 252 14.51 5.23 8.70
C THR A 252 13.83 6.57 8.51
N GLY A 253 13.46 7.26 9.59
CA GLY A 253 12.90 8.61 9.55
C GLY A 253 11.37 8.68 9.50
N PHE A 254 10.66 7.54 9.62
CA PHE A 254 9.21 7.55 9.72
C PHE A 254 8.76 7.74 11.18
N GLU A 255 7.83 8.66 11.40
CA GLU A 255 7.13 8.76 12.67
C GLU A 255 6.20 7.56 12.81
N CYS A 256 6.39 6.77 13.85
CA CYS A 256 5.58 5.59 14.09
C CYS A 256 5.38 5.30 15.58
N LEU A 257 4.18 4.84 15.88
CA LEU A 257 3.79 4.37 17.21
C LEU A 257 3.67 2.84 17.19
N SER A 258 3.62 2.22 18.36
CA SER A 258 3.37 0.78 18.48
C SER A 258 2.12 0.52 19.32
N TYR A 259 1.14 -0.16 18.74
CA TYR A 259 -0.09 -0.54 19.41
C TYR A 259 -0.25 -2.07 19.39
N LYS A 260 -0.20 -2.72 20.55
CA LYS A 260 -0.31 -4.18 20.72
C LYS A 260 0.59 -5.00 19.78
N GLY A 261 1.76 -4.47 19.41
CA GLY A 261 2.70 -5.10 18.50
C GLY A 261 2.50 -4.76 17.03
N ALA A 262 1.42 -4.07 16.67
CA ALA A 262 1.25 -3.46 15.35
C ALA A 262 1.98 -2.12 15.29
N VAL A 263 2.50 -1.77 14.12
CA VAL A 263 3.08 -0.46 13.84
C VAL A 263 1.98 0.47 13.37
N VAL A 264 1.85 1.63 13.99
CA VAL A 264 0.91 2.68 13.58
C VAL A 264 1.69 3.74 12.82
N ILE A 265 1.26 4.03 11.61
CA ILE A 265 1.88 5.00 10.71
C ILE A 265 0.78 5.90 10.18
N TYR A 266 1.03 7.22 10.13
CA TYR A 266 0.15 8.10 9.40
C TYR A 266 0.47 8.08 7.90
N ASP A 267 -0.55 8.26 7.08
CA ASP A 267 -0.40 8.40 5.62
C ASP A 267 -1.26 9.58 5.17
N GLU A 268 -0.65 10.54 4.47
CA GLU A 268 -1.32 11.75 3.99
C GLU A 268 -2.47 11.49 3.01
N ASN A 269 -2.45 10.33 2.35
CA ASN A 269 -3.47 9.93 1.40
C ASN A 269 -4.58 9.07 2.04
N CYS A 270 -4.46 8.75 3.34
CA CYS A 270 -5.49 8.01 4.05
C CYS A 270 -6.79 8.82 4.10
N PRO A 271 -7.96 8.21 3.83
CA PRO A 271 -9.23 8.89 4.02
C PRO A 271 -9.36 9.50 5.41
N ALA A 272 -9.89 10.73 5.48
CA ALA A 272 -10.04 11.46 6.72
C ALA A 272 -10.86 10.66 7.74
N ASN A 273 -10.47 10.73 9.02
CA ASN A 273 -11.12 10.06 10.13
C ASN A 273 -11.15 8.52 10.04
N HIS A 274 -10.24 7.91 9.28
CA HIS A 274 -10.16 6.46 9.13
C HIS A 274 -8.86 5.91 9.71
N ALA A 275 -8.95 4.69 10.30
CA ALA A 275 -7.79 3.89 10.66
C ALA A 275 -7.96 2.46 10.13
N TYR A 276 -7.08 2.04 9.25
CA TYR A 276 -7.08 0.72 8.62
C TYR A 276 -6.15 -0.23 9.36
N PHE A 277 -6.72 -1.30 9.90
CA PHE A 277 -6.00 -2.38 10.57
C PHE A 277 -5.69 -3.47 9.54
N ILE A 278 -4.44 -3.60 9.18
CA ILE A 278 -3.97 -4.45 8.09
C ILE A 278 -3.13 -5.60 8.64
N ASN A 279 -3.43 -6.80 8.18
CA ASN A 279 -2.59 -7.96 8.38
C ASN A 279 -1.83 -8.25 7.08
N THR A 280 -0.51 -8.06 7.10
CA THR A 280 0.33 -8.25 5.91
C THR A 280 0.47 -9.71 5.47
N ARG A 281 -0.06 -10.68 6.22
CA ARG A 281 -0.24 -12.06 5.75
C ARG A 281 -1.50 -12.21 4.89
N ALA A 282 -2.51 -11.37 5.14
CA ALA A 282 -3.79 -11.44 4.48
C ALA A 282 -3.88 -10.50 3.28
N ILE A 283 -3.19 -9.36 3.31
CA ILE A 283 -3.09 -8.43 2.18
C ILE A 283 -1.63 -8.33 1.74
N GLY A 284 -1.37 -8.49 0.47
CA GLY A 284 -0.06 -8.37 -0.13
C GLY A 284 -0.04 -7.59 -1.42
N PHE A 285 1.09 -7.02 -1.70
CA PHE A 285 1.35 -6.25 -2.89
C PHE A 285 2.17 -7.09 -3.88
N TYR A 286 1.65 -7.30 -5.08
CA TYR A 286 2.25 -8.14 -6.10
C TYR A 286 2.81 -7.28 -7.23
N PHE A 287 4.01 -7.63 -7.69
CA PHE A 287 4.62 -7.07 -8.88
C PHE A 287 4.89 -8.16 -9.90
N HIS A 288 4.79 -7.78 -11.18
CA HIS A 288 5.25 -8.65 -12.25
C HIS A 288 6.79 -8.58 -12.34
N PRO A 289 7.51 -9.72 -12.31
CA PRO A 289 8.97 -9.73 -12.19
C PRO A 289 9.69 -9.09 -13.38
N SER A 290 9.11 -9.16 -14.58
CA SER A 290 9.69 -8.54 -15.78
C SER A 290 9.33 -7.07 -15.95
N ASP A 291 8.43 -6.52 -15.13
CA ASP A 291 7.94 -5.13 -15.23
C ASP A 291 7.83 -4.48 -13.85
N MET A 292 8.86 -4.61 -13.04
CA MET A 292 8.98 -3.97 -11.74
C MET A 292 9.89 -2.75 -11.87
N PHE A 293 9.31 -1.55 -12.03
CA PHE A 293 10.04 -0.30 -12.27
C PHE A 293 11.06 -0.41 -13.42
N THR A 294 10.60 -0.99 -14.53
CA THR A 294 11.45 -1.25 -15.68
C THR A 294 11.56 0.00 -16.55
N ILE A 295 12.79 0.33 -16.95
CA ILE A 295 13.05 1.40 -17.91
C ILE A 295 13.06 0.77 -19.30
N GLY A 296 12.10 1.16 -20.13
CA GLY A 296 12.00 0.69 -21.50
C GLY A 296 13.06 1.28 -22.43
N ALA A 297 13.03 0.85 -23.68
CA ALA A 297 13.93 1.38 -24.71
C ALA A 297 13.70 2.88 -24.90
N VAL A 298 14.76 3.61 -25.17
CA VAL A 298 14.70 5.05 -25.47
C VAL A 298 13.91 5.27 -26.74
N GLU A 299 12.82 6.01 -26.64
CA GLU A 299 11.97 6.34 -27.78
C GLU A 299 12.22 7.77 -28.24
N LYS A 300 12.30 7.96 -29.55
CA LYS A 300 12.33 9.28 -30.15
C LYS A 300 10.92 9.64 -30.60
N LYS A 301 10.41 10.78 -30.11
CA LYS A 301 9.11 11.28 -30.57
C LYS A 301 9.16 11.53 -32.10
N TYR A 302 8.20 10.91 -32.81
CA TYR A 302 8.07 11.10 -34.26
C TYR A 302 7.88 12.60 -34.59
N GLY A 303 8.68 13.14 -35.50
CA GLY A 303 8.62 14.56 -35.85
C GLY A 303 9.14 15.53 -34.80
N GLY A 304 9.67 15.06 -33.65
CA GLY A 304 10.16 15.88 -32.56
C GLY A 304 11.63 15.66 -32.25
N MET A 305 12.26 16.67 -31.59
CA MET A 305 13.63 16.56 -31.06
C MET A 305 13.61 16.24 -29.56
N GLN A 306 12.79 15.26 -29.16
CA GLN A 306 12.67 14.79 -27.80
C GLN A 306 12.96 13.29 -27.73
N TYR A 307 13.70 12.89 -26.72
CA TYR A 307 13.88 11.50 -26.33
C TYR A 307 12.98 11.22 -25.12
N ASN A 308 12.28 10.11 -25.14
CA ASN A 308 11.47 9.64 -24.02
C ASN A 308 12.12 8.41 -23.42
N PHE A 309 12.18 8.34 -22.10
CA PHE A 309 12.59 7.19 -21.32
C PHE A 309 11.33 6.66 -20.62
N PRO A 310 10.62 5.70 -21.23
CA PRO A 310 9.41 5.15 -20.62
C PRO A 310 9.79 4.30 -19.40
N LEU A 311 9.05 4.50 -18.32
CA LEU A 311 9.08 3.64 -17.13
C LEU A 311 7.75 2.92 -17.06
N SER A 312 7.78 1.66 -16.66
CA SER A 312 6.56 0.89 -16.44
C SER A 312 6.67 0.06 -15.16
N SER A 313 5.52 -0.22 -14.57
CA SER A 313 5.39 -1.14 -13.46
C SER A 313 4.02 -1.77 -13.47
N THR A 314 3.99 -3.08 -13.43
CA THR A 314 2.76 -3.87 -13.36
C THR A 314 2.60 -4.39 -11.95
N CYS A 315 1.52 -4.00 -11.29
CA CYS A 315 1.28 -4.33 -9.89
C CYS A 315 -0.20 -4.65 -9.61
N ALA A 316 -0.44 -5.31 -8.48
CA ALA A 316 -1.77 -5.57 -7.95
C ALA A 316 -1.74 -5.66 -6.43
N LEU A 317 -2.78 -5.16 -5.77
CA LEU A 317 -3.02 -5.37 -4.35
C LEU A 317 -4.02 -6.51 -4.20
N VAL A 318 -3.65 -7.53 -3.45
CA VAL A 318 -4.41 -8.78 -3.32
C VAL A 318 -4.76 -9.05 -1.87
N CYS A 319 -6.01 -9.37 -1.61
CA CYS A 319 -6.48 -9.79 -0.30
C CYS A 319 -6.80 -11.29 -0.31
N LYS A 320 -6.12 -12.07 0.54
CA LYS A 320 -6.35 -13.51 0.73
C LYS A 320 -7.40 -13.80 1.80
N ASN A 321 -7.53 -12.91 2.79
CA ASN A 321 -8.50 -13.07 3.86
C ASN A 321 -8.94 -11.69 4.39
N ARG A 322 -10.16 -11.29 4.04
CA ARG A 322 -10.72 -10.01 4.48
C ARG A 322 -11.00 -9.95 5.98
N LYS A 323 -11.35 -11.06 6.60
CA LYS A 323 -11.71 -11.14 8.03
C LYS A 323 -10.56 -10.70 8.98
N LEU A 324 -9.31 -10.84 8.53
CA LEU A 324 -8.13 -10.46 9.32
C LEU A 324 -7.81 -8.96 9.24
N ASN A 325 -8.60 -8.21 8.47
CA ASN A 325 -8.42 -6.79 8.25
C ASN A 325 -9.67 -6.04 8.68
N GLY A 326 -9.50 -4.79 9.06
CA GLY A 326 -10.62 -3.98 9.50
C GLY A 326 -10.37 -2.49 9.37
N VAL A 327 -11.44 -1.71 9.53
CA VAL A 327 -11.42 -0.26 9.51
C VAL A 327 -12.13 0.30 10.74
N LEU A 328 -11.55 1.32 11.32
CA LEU A 328 -12.20 2.17 12.33
C LEU A 328 -12.57 3.48 11.64
N VAL A 329 -13.83 3.83 11.69
CA VAL A 329 -14.38 5.09 11.15
C VAL A 329 -14.82 5.97 12.31
N VAL A 330 -14.36 7.22 12.31
CA VAL A 330 -14.72 8.21 13.33
C VAL A 330 -15.60 9.28 12.69
N GLY A 331 -16.74 9.58 13.32
CA GLY A 331 -17.63 10.64 12.85
C GLY A 331 -18.78 10.20 11.95
N GLU A 332 -18.95 8.90 11.68
CA GLU A 332 -20.21 8.40 11.13
C GLU A 332 -21.17 8.06 12.27
N GLU A 333 -22.33 8.71 12.28
CA GLU A 333 -23.46 8.23 13.07
C GLU A 333 -23.81 6.82 12.53
N SER A 334 -23.77 5.82 13.40
CA SER A 334 -24.31 4.51 13.08
C SER A 334 -25.74 4.70 12.60
N ALA A 335 -26.01 4.41 11.33
CA ALA A 335 -27.37 4.32 10.84
C ALA A 335 -28.11 3.27 11.69
N SER A 336 -28.93 3.77 12.60
CA SER A 336 -29.83 2.99 13.47
C SER A 336 -31.01 2.44 12.70
#